data_6115d8e652a74580d07350398f723d12
#
_entry.id   6115d8e652a74580d07350398f723d12
#
_cell.length_a   1.000
_cell.length_b   1.000
_cell.length_c   1.000
_cell.angle_alpha   90.00
_cell.angle_beta   90.00
_cell.angle_gamma   90.00
#
_symmetry.space_group_name_H-M   'P 1'
#
loop_
_entity.id
_entity.type
_entity.pdbx_description
1 polymer ?
#
loop_
_entity_poly.entity_id
_entity_poly.type
_entity_poly.pdbx_seq_one_letter_code
_entity_poly.pdbx_strand_id
1 'polypeptide(L)'
;MLRIGLTGGIGAGKSTVSATFSECGGIIVDGDVIAREVVEPGTKGLAQLVEAFGEDILLPDGALNRPALAAKAFVDDEQRATLNGIVHPLVGHRRQEIIDAVHDDAVVVEDIPLLVETGMAPMFPLVVVVTAPIETRVTRVVKRGMDEADALARINAQAPEEQRRAIADVLLDNSGSQGELVEKARDLWYNRVLPLADNIRARQCVPSVYQLVPYNPAWRDDANRIVKRIQTACGSKALRVDHIGSTAVGGMDAKDVVDIQITVESLDAADELAEPLANAGYPRVEHITTDTPHTDDPALWGKRLHCAADPGRPANVHIRVDGLPGQQFALLFTDWLNANPGVREDYLKAKRHALTEPHYAEAKEPWFLDAYRRAWKWADTTGWRP
;
A
#
# COMPACT_ATOMS: atom_id res chain seq x y z
N MET A 1 -12.70 7.08 9.08
CA MET A 1 -13.12 6.22 7.95
C MET A 1 -11.90 5.47 7.40
N LEU A 2 -11.99 4.16 7.17
CA LEU A 2 -10.97 3.37 6.46
C LEU A 2 -11.38 3.21 4.99
N ARG A 3 -10.43 3.44 4.07
CA ARG A 3 -10.61 3.13 2.64
C ARG A 3 -9.67 2.00 2.25
N ILE A 4 -10.18 0.94 1.62
CA ILE A 4 -9.38 -0.18 1.12
C ILE A 4 -9.59 -0.35 -0.39
N GLY A 5 -8.51 -0.70 -1.10
CA GLY A 5 -8.58 -1.01 -2.53
C GLY A 5 -8.87 -2.49 -2.75
N LEU A 6 -9.86 -2.81 -3.56
CA LEU A 6 -10.16 -4.17 -4.01
C LEU A 6 -9.95 -4.27 -5.51
N THR A 7 -9.14 -5.23 -5.94
CA THR A 7 -8.90 -5.49 -7.37
C THR A 7 -8.73 -6.98 -7.66
N GLY A 8 -8.64 -7.31 -8.92
CA GLY A 8 -8.44 -8.68 -9.40
C GLY A 8 -8.71 -8.78 -10.88
N GLY A 9 -8.03 -9.70 -11.55
CA GLY A 9 -8.22 -9.91 -12.98
C GLY A 9 -9.64 -10.39 -13.33
N ILE A 10 -10.05 -10.16 -14.57
CA ILE A 10 -11.35 -10.66 -15.07
C ILE A 10 -11.48 -12.17 -14.77
N GLY A 11 -12.61 -12.60 -14.25
CA GLY A 11 -12.85 -14.00 -13.87
C GLY A 11 -12.20 -14.45 -12.55
N ALA A 12 -11.43 -13.62 -11.86
CA ALA A 12 -10.77 -13.98 -10.59
C ALA A 12 -11.75 -14.19 -9.42
N GLY A 13 -12.94 -13.55 -9.44
CA GLY A 13 -13.94 -13.66 -8.37
C GLY A 13 -14.06 -12.43 -7.48
N LYS A 14 -13.56 -11.28 -7.93
CA LYS A 14 -13.64 -9.99 -7.24
C LYS A 14 -15.04 -9.65 -6.75
N SER A 15 -16.09 -9.86 -7.59
CA SER A 15 -17.49 -9.60 -7.23
C SER A 15 -18.00 -10.42 -6.04
N THR A 16 -17.50 -11.65 -5.84
CA THR A 16 -17.82 -12.46 -4.67
C THR A 16 -17.26 -11.83 -3.41
N VAL A 17 -16.00 -11.36 -3.45
CA VAL A 17 -15.37 -10.68 -2.31
C VAL A 17 -16.04 -9.34 -2.02
N SER A 18 -16.35 -8.56 -3.06
CA SER A 18 -17.09 -7.29 -2.94
C SER A 18 -18.46 -7.48 -2.27
N ALA A 19 -19.24 -8.49 -2.72
CA ALA A 19 -20.52 -8.84 -2.10
C ALA A 19 -20.36 -9.28 -0.64
N THR A 20 -19.36 -10.14 -0.33
CA THR A 20 -19.08 -10.58 1.02
C THR A 20 -18.72 -9.42 1.94
N PHE A 21 -17.87 -8.49 1.48
CA PHE A 21 -17.55 -7.30 2.28
C PHE A 21 -18.75 -6.39 2.50
N SER A 22 -19.64 -6.27 1.50
CA SER A 22 -20.92 -5.55 1.66
C SER A 22 -21.82 -6.21 2.71
N GLU A 23 -21.95 -7.53 2.70
CA GLU A 23 -22.70 -8.30 3.72
C GLU A 23 -22.12 -8.11 5.13
N CYS A 24 -20.81 -7.91 5.24
CA CYS A 24 -20.11 -7.65 6.50
C CYS A 24 -20.22 -6.18 6.97
N GLY A 25 -20.88 -5.30 6.20
CA GLY A 25 -21.08 -3.89 6.54
C GLY A 25 -20.15 -2.91 5.82
N GLY A 26 -19.37 -3.37 4.84
CA GLY A 26 -18.56 -2.52 3.98
C GLY A 26 -19.39 -1.73 2.97
N ILE A 27 -19.02 -0.48 2.74
CA ILE A 27 -19.63 0.37 1.71
C ILE A 27 -18.85 0.21 0.42
N ILE A 28 -19.48 -0.37 -0.59
CA ILE A 28 -18.82 -0.64 -1.86
C ILE A 28 -18.92 0.58 -2.80
N VAL A 29 -17.77 1.03 -3.27
CA VAL A 29 -17.63 2.05 -4.31
C VAL A 29 -17.08 1.38 -5.55
N ASP A 30 -17.98 1.00 -6.47
CA ASP A 30 -17.63 0.26 -7.69
C ASP A 30 -17.35 1.23 -8.84
N GLY A 31 -16.10 1.29 -9.29
CA GLY A 31 -15.66 2.16 -10.36
C GLY A 31 -16.35 1.88 -11.71
N ASP A 32 -16.71 0.61 -12.01
CA ASP A 32 -17.42 0.26 -13.24
C ASP A 32 -18.88 0.70 -13.20
N VAL A 33 -19.53 0.65 -12.03
CA VAL A 33 -20.89 1.16 -11.83
C VAL A 33 -20.90 2.67 -11.99
N ILE A 34 -20.00 3.38 -11.32
CA ILE A 34 -19.87 4.84 -11.42
C ILE A 34 -19.60 5.27 -12.87
N ALA A 35 -18.71 4.58 -13.59
CA ALA A 35 -18.40 4.89 -14.99
C ALA A 35 -19.61 4.71 -15.92
N ARG A 36 -20.62 3.90 -15.53
CA ARG A 36 -21.88 3.81 -16.24
C ARG A 36 -22.84 4.94 -15.86
N GLU A 37 -22.95 5.20 -14.57
CA GLU A 37 -23.83 6.22 -13.99
C GLU A 37 -23.52 7.63 -14.55
N VAL A 38 -22.26 8.02 -14.64
CA VAL A 38 -21.86 9.36 -15.08
C VAL A 38 -22.13 9.66 -16.56
N VAL A 39 -22.51 8.64 -17.35
CA VAL A 39 -22.86 8.76 -18.78
C VAL A 39 -24.28 8.28 -19.09
N GLU A 40 -25.16 8.25 -18.10
CA GLU A 40 -26.59 7.95 -18.29
C GLU A 40 -27.32 9.12 -18.96
N PRO A 41 -28.51 8.87 -19.56
CA PRO A 41 -29.32 9.93 -20.15
C PRO A 41 -29.57 11.09 -19.20
N GLY A 42 -29.34 12.31 -19.70
CA GLY A 42 -29.49 13.56 -18.91
C GLY A 42 -28.27 13.97 -18.11
N THR A 43 -27.19 13.20 -18.09
CA THR A 43 -25.95 13.57 -17.40
C THR A 43 -25.07 14.51 -18.23
N LYS A 44 -24.25 15.30 -17.53
CA LYS A 44 -23.22 16.15 -18.16
C LYS A 44 -22.21 15.30 -18.95
N GLY A 45 -21.88 14.10 -18.45
CA GLY A 45 -20.93 13.19 -19.10
C GLY A 45 -21.43 12.72 -20.47
N LEU A 46 -22.70 12.31 -20.58
CA LEU A 46 -23.25 11.92 -21.87
C LEU A 46 -23.25 13.09 -22.86
N ALA A 47 -23.62 14.31 -22.41
CA ALA A 47 -23.60 15.50 -23.26
C ALA A 47 -22.19 15.80 -23.80
N GLN A 48 -21.15 15.73 -22.96
CA GLN A 48 -19.76 15.91 -23.38
C GLN A 48 -19.27 14.83 -24.34
N LEU A 49 -19.71 13.57 -24.16
CA LEU A 49 -19.39 12.50 -25.10
C LEU A 49 -20.05 12.72 -26.46
N VAL A 50 -21.30 13.18 -26.50
CA VAL A 50 -22.01 13.53 -27.75
C VAL A 50 -21.32 14.70 -28.46
N GLU A 51 -20.89 15.73 -27.74
CA GLU A 51 -20.13 16.85 -28.30
C GLU A 51 -18.80 16.39 -28.93
N ALA A 52 -18.09 15.46 -28.26
CA ALA A 52 -16.77 14.99 -28.73
C ALA A 52 -16.86 13.93 -29.86
N PHE A 53 -17.84 13.03 -29.80
CA PHE A 53 -17.90 11.84 -30.67
C PHE A 53 -19.10 11.83 -31.64
N GLY A 54 -20.04 12.78 -31.52
CA GLY A 54 -21.22 12.94 -32.38
C GLY A 54 -22.45 12.19 -31.85
N GLU A 55 -23.64 12.55 -32.38
CA GLU A 55 -24.93 12.01 -31.94
C GLU A 55 -25.15 10.53 -32.26
N ASP A 56 -24.41 9.96 -33.20
CA ASP A 56 -24.48 8.54 -33.59
C ASP A 56 -23.96 7.57 -32.53
N ILE A 57 -23.40 8.09 -31.43
CA ILE A 57 -23.11 7.29 -30.22
C ILE A 57 -24.35 7.12 -29.33
N LEU A 58 -25.52 7.63 -29.72
CA LEU A 58 -26.76 7.45 -28.96
C LEU A 58 -27.63 6.34 -29.57
N LEU A 59 -28.38 5.67 -28.70
CA LEU A 59 -29.49 4.81 -29.05
C LEU A 59 -30.76 5.64 -29.30
N PRO A 60 -31.82 5.08 -29.93
CA PRO A 60 -33.07 5.80 -30.19
C PRO A 60 -33.80 6.31 -28.92
N ASP A 61 -33.54 5.71 -27.77
CA ASP A 61 -34.06 6.12 -26.47
C ASP A 61 -33.20 7.19 -25.75
N GLY A 62 -32.12 7.66 -26.41
CA GLY A 62 -31.19 8.64 -25.87
C GLY A 62 -30.12 8.06 -24.95
N ALA A 63 -30.06 6.75 -24.75
CA ALA A 63 -29.02 6.11 -23.98
C ALA A 63 -27.72 5.96 -24.79
N LEU A 64 -26.60 5.81 -24.11
CA LEU A 64 -25.28 5.62 -24.75
C LEU A 64 -25.18 4.28 -25.47
N ASN A 65 -24.93 4.31 -26.77
CA ASN A 65 -24.55 3.14 -27.57
C ASN A 65 -23.05 2.85 -27.36
N ARG A 66 -22.75 2.05 -26.33
CA ARG A 66 -21.35 1.72 -25.93
C ARG A 66 -20.52 1.08 -27.06
N PRO A 67 -21.07 0.15 -27.90
CA PRO A 67 -20.36 -0.35 -29.08
C PRO A 67 -19.98 0.74 -30.08
N ALA A 68 -20.91 1.68 -30.37
CA ALA A 68 -20.65 2.79 -31.30
C ALA A 68 -19.57 3.76 -30.73
N LEU A 69 -19.65 4.09 -29.45
CA LEU A 69 -18.62 4.89 -28.78
C LEU A 69 -17.27 4.17 -28.82
N ALA A 70 -17.22 2.88 -28.49
CA ALA A 70 -15.99 2.09 -28.51
C ALA A 70 -15.34 2.06 -29.91
N ALA A 71 -16.14 1.91 -30.97
CA ALA A 71 -15.66 1.94 -32.36
C ALA A 71 -14.98 3.27 -32.74
N LYS A 72 -15.35 4.38 -32.09
CA LYS A 72 -14.75 5.70 -32.31
C LYS A 72 -13.60 5.99 -31.35
N ALA A 73 -13.80 5.72 -30.08
CA ALA A 73 -12.86 6.10 -29.03
C ALA A 73 -11.58 5.25 -29.00
N PHE A 74 -11.59 4.05 -29.58
CA PHE A 74 -10.43 3.16 -29.63
C PHE A 74 -9.77 3.03 -31.00
N VAL A 75 -10.05 3.97 -31.92
CA VAL A 75 -9.39 4.02 -33.24
C VAL A 75 -7.93 4.38 -33.10
N ASP A 76 -7.61 5.32 -32.23
CA ASP A 76 -6.25 5.79 -31.97
C ASP A 76 -6.08 6.28 -30.53
N ASP A 77 -4.85 6.67 -30.17
CA ASP A 77 -4.51 7.13 -28.84
C ASP A 77 -5.11 8.50 -28.50
N GLU A 78 -5.34 9.38 -29.50
CA GLU A 78 -5.93 10.71 -29.32
C GLU A 78 -7.43 10.60 -28.93
N GLN A 79 -8.18 9.77 -29.65
CA GLN A 79 -9.58 9.53 -29.35
C GLN A 79 -9.76 8.84 -27.99
N ARG A 80 -8.86 7.90 -27.66
CA ARG A 80 -8.85 7.28 -26.34
C ARG A 80 -8.53 8.30 -25.22
N ALA A 81 -7.58 9.20 -25.44
CA ALA A 81 -7.27 10.28 -24.51
C ALA A 81 -8.46 11.23 -24.32
N THR A 82 -9.19 11.56 -25.39
CA THR A 82 -10.40 12.38 -25.37
C THR A 82 -11.49 11.72 -24.51
N LEU A 83 -11.78 10.42 -24.74
CA LEU A 83 -12.72 9.67 -23.91
C LEU A 83 -12.34 9.70 -22.42
N ASN A 84 -11.08 9.38 -22.14
CA ASN A 84 -10.56 9.34 -20.78
C ASN A 84 -10.58 10.72 -20.11
N GLY A 85 -10.27 11.80 -20.87
CA GLY A 85 -10.31 13.18 -20.40
C GLY A 85 -11.72 13.64 -19.99
N ILE A 86 -12.77 13.06 -20.58
CA ILE A 86 -14.16 13.31 -20.20
C ILE A 86 -14.59 12.44 -19.02
N VAL A 87 -14.38 11.13 -19.11
CA VAL A 87 -14.97 10.16 -18.17
C VAL A 87 -14.21 10.12 -16.84
N HIS A 88 -12.89 10.13 -16.83
CA HIS A 88 -12.11 9.99 -15.58
C HIS A 88 -12.40 11.09 -14.54
N PRO A 89 -12.47 12.40 -14.91
CA PRO A 89 -12.80 13.42 -13.93
C PRO A 89 -14.21 13.27 -13.34
N LEU A 90 -15.18 12.84 -14.15
CA LEU A 90 -16.56 12.64 -13.71
C LEU A 90 -16.67 11.45 -12.76
N VAL A 91 -15.98 10.36 -13.07
CA VAL A 91 -15.88 9.18 -12.18
C VAL A 91 -15.20 9.56 -10.88
N GLY A 92 -14.09 10.32 -10.94
CA GLY A 92 -13.38 10.81 -9.76
C GLY A 92 -14.25 11.69 -8.86
N HIS A 93 -15.00 12.63 -9.45
CA HIS A 93 -15.92 13.50 -8.72
C HIS A 93 -17.07 12.70 -8.06
N ARG A 94 -17.73 11.84 -8.82
CA ARG A 94 -18.84 11.02 -8.30
C ARG A 94 -18.39 10.05 -7.20
N ARG A 95 -17.23 9.45 -7.37
CA ARG A 95 -16.57 8.63 -6.35
C ARG A 95 -16.35 9.42 -5.06
N GLN A 96 -15.82 10.66 -5.16
CA GLN A 96 -15.58 11.51 -4.01
C GLN A 96 -16.89 11.91 -3.32
N GLU A 97 -17.95 12.27 -4.06
CA GLU A 97 -19.27 12.56 -3.50
C GLU A 97 -19.82 11.37 -2.66
N ILE A 98 -19.66 10.13 -3.17
CA ILE A 98 -20.10 8.94 -2.44
C ILE A 98 -19.29 8.79 -1.16
N ILE A 99 -17.97 8.98 -1.22
CA ILE A 99 -17.08 8.86 -0.07
C ILE A 99 -17.37 9.93 0.98
N ASP A 100 -17.59 11.17 0.56
CA ASP A 100 -17.87 12.31 1.47
C ASP A 100 -19.22 12.18 2.17
N ALA A 101 -20.16 11.42 1.59
CA ALA A 101 -21.46 11.13 2.20
C ALA A 101 -21.42 9.99 3.24
N VAL A 102 -20.28 9.31 3.38
CA VAL A 102 -20.12 8.17 4.27
C VAL A 102 -19.70 8.62 5.68
N HIS A 103 -20.19 7.95 6.72
CA HIS A 103 -19.81 8.21 8.11
C HIS A 103 -18.33 7.94 8.38
N ASP A 104 -17.74 8.70 9.31
CA ASP A 104 -16.30 8.64 9.64
C ASP A 104 -15.84 7.29 10.23
N ASP A 105 -16.74 6.46 10.73
CA ASP A 105 -16.44 5.13 11.26
C ASP A 105 -16.58 3.99 10.25
N ALA A 106 -17.01 4.29 9.03
CA ALA A 106 -17.23 3.29 8.00
C ALA A 106 -15.93 2.73 7.39
N VAL A 107 -16.06 1.53 6.83
CA VAL A 107 -15.09 0.93 5.92
C VAL A 107 -15.61 1.06 4.48
N VAL A 108 -14.91 1.81 3.67
CA VAL A 108 -15.16 1.97 2.23
C VAL A 108 -14.28 1.01 1.45
N VAL A 109 -14.89 0.19 0.63
CA VAL A 109 -14.22 -0.76 -0.27
C VAL A 109 -14.32 -0.23 -1.69
N GLU A 110 -13.22 0.25 -2.22
CA GLU A 110 -13.16 0.75 -3.58
C GLU A 110 -12.81 -0.38 -4.54
N ASP A 111 -13.81 -0.82 -5.28
CA ASP A 111 -13.68 -1.86 -6.30
C ASP A 111 -13.16 -1.26 -7.60
N ILE A 112 -11.84 -1.43 -7.86
CA ILE A 112 -11.14 -0.81 -8.97
C ILE A 112 -10.48 -1.88 -9.84
N PRO A 113 -11.08 -2.25 -10.97
CA PRO A 113 -10.53 -3.30 -11.86
C PRO A 113 -9.13 -3.00 -12.38
N LEU A 114 -8.83 -1.74 -12.64
CA LEU A 114 -7.55 -1.26 -13.20
C LEU A 114 -6.65 -0.59 -12.16
N LEU A 115 -6.64 -1.10 -10.92
CA LEU A 115 -5.89 -0.52 -9.80
C LEU A 115 -4.38 -0.49 -10.06
N VAL A 116 -3.85 -1.51 -10.74
CA VAL A 116 -2.43 -1.57 -11.14
C VAL A 116 -2.13 -0.54 -12.20
N GLU A 117 -2.93 -0.55 -13.27
CA GLU A 117 -2.76 0.29 -14.46
C GLU A 117 -2.88 1.78 -14.14
N THR A 118 -3.74 2.14 -13.18
CA THR A 118 -3.92 3.53 -12.71
C THR A 118 -2.89 3.97 -11.68
N GLY A 119 -2.09 3.04 -11.13
CA GLY A 119 -1.10 3.36 -10.10
C GLY A 119 -1.70 3.82 -8.77
N MET A 120 -2.99 3.57 -8.52
CA MET A 120 -3.71 4.06 -7.33
C MET A 120 -3.46 3.25 -6.05
N ALA A 121 -2.84 2.08 -6.14
CA ALA A 121 -2.61 1.21 -4.98
C ALA A 121 -2.00 1.92 -3.75
N PRO A 122 -1.01 2.83 -3.88
CA PRO A 122 -0.43 3.53 -2.74
C PRO A 122 -1.37 4.50 -2.02
N MET A 123 -2.53 4.81 -2.58
CA MET A 123 -3.53 5.68 -1.93
C MET A 123 -4.31 4.95 -0.83
N PHE A 124 -4.20 3.63 -0.74
CA PHE A 124 -4.97 2.81 0.19
C PHE A 124 -4.09 2.27 1.34
N PRO A 125 -4.55 2.38 2.59
CA PRO A 125 -3.93 1.70 3.73
C PRO A 125 -3.84 0.18 3.58
N LEU A 126 -4.78 -0.42 2.83
CA LEU A 126 -4.82 -1.85 2.54
C LEU A 126 -5.31 -2.10 1.11
N VAL A 127 -4.60 -2.95 0.38
CA VAL A 127 -4.97 -3.40 -0.97
C VAL A 127 -5.21 -4.91 -0.96
N VAL A 128 -6.42 -5.31 -1.33
CA VAL A 128 -6.84 -6.71 -1.48
C VAL A 128 -6.89 -7.08 -2.95
N VAL A 129 -6.13 -8.10 -3.33
CA VAL A 129 -6.11 -8.63 -4.71
C VAL A 129 -6.69 -10.04 -4.72
N VAL A 130 -7.74 -10.23 -5.53
CA VAL A 130 -8.32 -11.55 -5.77
C VAL A 130 -7.61 -12.18 -6.98
N THR A 131 -7.11 -13.40 -6.80
CA THR A 131 -6.36 -14.13 -7.83
C THR A 131 -6.95 -15.51 -8.07
N ALA A 132 -6.81 -16.02 -9.28
CA ALA A 132 -7.13 -17.39 -9.67
C ALA A 132 -6.29 -17.80 -10.90
N PRO A 133 -6.02 -19.11 -11.09
CA PRO A 133 -5.35 -19.62 -12.28
C PRO A 133 -6.03 -19.16 -13.58
N ILE A 134 -5.25 -18.96 -14.65
CA ILE A 134 -5.75 -18.45 -15.94
C ILE A 134 -6.85 -19.35 -16.47
N GLU A 135 -6.68 -20.66 -16.43
CA GLU A 135 -7.65 -21.65 -16.91
C GLU A 135 -8.98 -21.54 -16.17
N THR A 136 -8.91 -21.32 -14.86
CA THR A 136 -10.10 -21.11 -14.00
C THR A 136 -10.81 -19.82 -14.39
N ARG A 137 -10.07 -18.76 -14.65
CA ARG A 137 -10.58 -17.44 -15.05
C ARG A 137 -11.27 -17.52 -16.41
N VAL A 138 -10.62 -18.14 -17.41
CA VAL A 138 -11.19 -18.37 -18.75
C VAL A 138 -12.49 -19.17 -18.64
N THR A 139 -12.48 -20.32 -17.94
CA THR A 139 -13.67 -21.15 -17.75
C THR A 139 -14.84 -20.36 -17.15
N ARG A 140 -14.58 -19.50 -16.16
CA ARG A 140 -15.63 -18.68 -15.52
C ARG A 140 -16.18 -17.61 -16.43
N VAL A 141 -15.34 -17.00 -17.27
CA VAL A 141 -15.74 -15.94 -18.21
C VAL A 141 -16.53 -16.53 -19.36
N VAL A 142 -16.12 -17.69 -19.89
CA VAL A 142 -16.84 -18.42 -20.94
C VAL A 142 -18.23 -18.88 -20.45
N LYS A 143 -18.33 -19.38 -19.22
CA LYS A 143 -19.64 -19.72 -18.60
C LYS A 143 -20.59 -18.52 -18.48
N ARG A 144 -20.09 -17.30 -18.51
CA ARG A 144 -20.89 -16.05 -18.52
C ARG A 144 -21.25 -15.59 -19.94
N GLY A 145 -20.95 -16.39 -20.97
CA GLY A 145 -21.34 -16.15 -22.35
C GLY A 145 -20.30 -15.43 -23.22
N MET A 146 -19.05 -15.29 -22.75
CA MET A 146 -17.97 -14.74 -23.58
C MET A 146 -17.31 -15.84 -24.40
N ASP A 147 -16.92 -15.54 -25.64
CA ASP A 147 -16.08 -16.44 -26.43
C ASP A 147 -14.70 -16.64 -25.77
N GLU A 148 -14.12 -17.83 -25.92
CA GLU A 148 -12.86 -18.18 -25.28
C GLU A 148 -11.68 -17.32 -25.78
N ALA A 149 -11.64 -17.03 -27.08
CA ALA A 149 -10.60 -16.17 -27.65
C ALA A 149 -10.71 -14.73 -27.14
N ASP A 150 -11.92 -14.20 -27.01
CA ASP A 150 -12.18 -12.89 -26.40
C ASP A 150 -11.82 -12.88 -24.91
N ALA A 151 -12.12 -13.96 -24.19
CA ALA A 151 -11.75 -14.08 -22.77
C ALA A 151 -10.24 -14.03 -22.56
N LEU A 152 -9.47 -14.78 -23.37
CA LEU A 152 -8.01 -14.77 -23.37
C LEU A 152 -7.44 -13.40 -23.76
N ALA A 153 -7.98 -12.78 -24.79
CA ALA A 153 -7.54 -11.44 -25.23
C ALA A 153 -7.72 -10.40 -24.11
N ARG A 154 -8.87 -10.40 -23.41
CA ARG A 154 -9.13 -9.49 -22.29
C ARG A 154 -8.27 -9.79 -21.08
N ILE A 155 -7.98 -11.05 -20.78
CA ILE A 155 -7.08 -11.43 -19.68
C ILE A 155 -5.66 -10.93 -19.99
N ASN A 156 -5.19 -11.09 -21.21
CA ASN A 156 -3.86 -10.68 -21.63
C ASN A 156 -3.67 -9.15 -21.77
N ALA A 157 -4.78 -8.43 -21.95
CA ALA A 157 -4.77 -6.96 -21.98
C ALA A 157 -4.68 -6.31 -20.59
N GLN A 158 -4.91 -7.06 -19.52
CA GLN A 158 -4.77 -6.58 -18.16
C GLN A 158 -3.31 -6.69 -17.68
N ALA A 159 -2.97 -5.95 -16.61
CA ALA A 159 -1.68 -6.07 -15.95
C ALA A 159 -1.34 -7.55 -15.63
N PRO A 160 -0.07 -7.97 -15.78
CA PRO A 160 0.37 -9.32 -15.41
C PRO A 160 0.10 -9.65 -13.94
N GLU A 161 -0.05 -10.93 -13.63
CA GLU A 161 -0.30 -11.40 -12.25
C GLU A 161 0.80 -10.97 -11.28
N GLU A 162 2.06 -10.95 -11.73
CA GLU A 162 3.19 -10.48 -10.93
C GLU A 162 3.03 -9.01 -10.48
N GLN A 163 2.58 -8.14 -11.36
CA GLN A 163 2.33 -6.73 -11.02
C GLN A 163 1.15 -6.58 -10.04
N ARG A 164 0.11 -7.41 -10.19
CA ARG A 164 -0.98 -7.45 -9.21
C ARG A 164 -0.52 -7.91 -7.84
N ARG A 165 0.32 -8.96 -7.78
CA ARG A 165 0.92 -9.46 -6.54
C ARG A 165 1.81 -8.42 -5.87
N ALA A 166 2.57 -7.66 -6.66
CA ALA A 166 3.49 -6.64 -6.14
C ALA A 166 2.78 -5.51 -5.37
N ILE A 167 1.52 -5.20 -5.70
CA ILE A 167 0.73 -4.16 -5.00
C ILE A 167 -0.14 -4.71 -3.87
N ALA A 168 -0.24 -6.04 -3.73
CA ALA A 168 -1.18 -6.68 -2.80
C ALA A 168 -0.64 -6.69 -1.37
N ASP A 169 -1.37 -6.10 -0.42
CA ASP A 169 -1.17 -6.36 1.01
C ASP A 169 -1.82 -7.68 1.42
N VAL A 170 -2.87 -8.10 0.68
CA VAL A 170 -3.55 -9.39 0.83
C VAL A 170 -3.81 -10.01 -0.54
N LEU A 171 -3.45 -11.28 -0.67
CA LEU A 171 -3.82 -12.11 -1.81
C LEU A 171 -4.93 -13.09 -1.41
N LEU A 172 -6.11 -12.94 -1.99
CA LEU A 172 -7.21 -13.90 -1.84
C LEU A 172 -7.19 -14.87 -3.03
N ASP A 173 -6.63 -16.05 -2.80
CA ASP A 173 -6.62 -17.13 -3.79
C ASP A 173 -8.01 -17.77 -3.92
N ASN A 174 -8.55 -17.73 -5.14
CA ASN A 174 -9.82 -18.30 -5.56
C ASN A 174 -9.61 -19.46 -6.55
N SER A 175 -8.62 -20.31 -6.31
CA SER A 175 -8.43 -21.57 -7.05
C SER A 175 -9.41 -22.66 -6.63
N GLY A 176 -9.96 -22.57 -5.43
CA GLY A 176 -10.93 -23.51 -4.85
C GLY A 176 -12.39 -23.16 -5.14
N SER A 177 -13.26 -23.56 -4.21
CA SER A 177 -14.70 -23.28 -4.28
C SER A 177 -15.05 -21.83 -3.95
N GLN A 178 -16.24 -21.40 -4.40
CA GLN A 178 -16.77 -20.08 -4.04
C GLN A 178 -16.96 -19.93 -2.51
N GLY A 179 -17.40 -21.01 -1.83
CA GLY A 179 -17.57 -20.99 -0.37
C GLY A 179 -16.27 -20.73 0.37
N GLU A 180 -15.16 -21.35 -0.05
CA GLU A 180 -13.83 -21.10 0.53
C GLU A 180 -13.38 -19.64 0.34
N LEU A 181 -13.68 -19.03 -0.81
CA LEU A 181 -13.39 -17.62 -1.03
C LEU A 181 -14.20 -16.72 -0.09
N VAL A 182 -15.47 -17.02 0.12
CA VAL A 182 -16.36 -16.29 1.04
C VAL A 182 -15.83 -16.37 2.47
N GLU A 183 -15.43 -17.56 2.93
CA GLU A 183 -14.86 -17.73 4.27
C GLU A 183 -13.52 -16.98 4.42
N LYS A 184 -12.61 -17.03 3.44
CA LYS A 184 -11.37 -16.24 3.43
C LYS A 184 -11.65 -14.73 3.47
N ALA A 185 -12.66 -14.27 2.73
CA ALA A 185 -13.03 -12.85 2.72
C ALA A 185 -13.62 -12.41 4.06
N ARG A 186 -14.47 -13.24 4.70
CA ARG A 186 -15.01 -12.98 6.04
C ARG A 186 -13.90 -12.97 7.12
N ASP A 187 -12.99 -13.94 7.07
CA ASP A 187 -11.85 -13.99 7.98
C ASP A 187 -11.01 -12.72 7.85
N LEU A 188 -10.67 -12.32 6.62
CA LEU A 188 -9.95 -11.08 6.35
C LEU A 188 -10.68 -9.85 6.91
N TRP A 189 -12.01 -9.80 6.72
CA TRP A 189 -12.82 -8.67 7.20
C TRP A 189 -12.75 -8.54 8.73
N TYR A 190 -13.05 -9.60 9.44
CA TYR A 190 -13.15 -9.56 10.92
C TYR A 190 -11.78 -9.55 11.61
N ASN A 191 -10.76 -10.21 11.05
CA ASN A 191 -9.47 -10.39 11.71
C ASN A 191 -8.39 -9.40 11.25
N ARG A 192 -8.63 -8.62 10.17
CA ARG A 192 -7.66 -7.61 9.72
C ARG A 192 -8.30 -6.27 9.36
N VAL A 193 -9.39 -6.25 8.54
CA VAL A 193 -9.99 -4.99 8.06
C VAL A 193 -10.60 -4.19 9.20
N LEU A 194 -11.48 -4.80 10.02
CA LEU A 194 -12.09 -4.11 11.16
C LEU A 194 -11.04 -3.68 12.22
N PRO A 195 -10.11 -4.55 12.65
CA PRO A 195 -9.04 -4.12 13.55
C PRO A 195 -8.18 -2.97 12.99
N LEU A 196 -7.88 -2.96 11.69
CA LEU A 196 -7.19 -1.85 11.05
C LEU A 196 -8.02 -0.55 11.12
N ALA A 197 -9.32 -0.63 10.83
CA ALA A 197 -10.22 0.52 10.90
C ALA A 197 -10.28 1.09 12.32
N ASP A 198 -10.39 0.23 13.34
CA ASP A 198 -10.42 0.61 14.73
C ASP A 198 -9.09 1.27 15.18
N ASN A 199 -7.96 0.68 14.79
CA ASN A 199 -6.63 1.22 15.10
C ASN A 199 -6.41 2.59 14.46
N ILE A 200 -6.78 2.78 13.18
CA ILE A 200 -6.67 4.08 12.50
C ILE A 200 -7.53 5.13 13.22
N ARG A 201 -8.78 4.80 13.53
CA ARG A 201 -9.71 5.70 14.24
C ARG A 201 -9.21 6.07 15.63
N ALA A 202 -8.70 5.09 16.38
CA ALA A 202 -8.15 5.28 17.71
C ALA A 202 -6.72 5.84 17.70
N ARG A 203 -6.09 6.02 16.53
CA ARG A 203 -4.67 6.39 16.36
C ARG A 203 -3.73 5.47 17.15
N GLN A 204 -4.01 4.18 17.08
CA GLN A 204 -3.27 3.14 17.79
C GLN A 204 -2.37 2.35 16.86
N CYS A 205 -1.19 2.07 17.35
CA CYS A 205 -0.23 1.18 16.73
C CYS A 205 -0.49 -0.28 17.12
N VAL A 206 -0.18 -1.19 16.21
CA VAL A 206 -0.14 -2.61 16.53
C VAL A 206 0.98 -2.89 17.54
N PRO A 207 0.72 -3.67 18.60
CA PRO A 207 1.75 -4.05 19.55
C PRO A 207 2.94 -4.76 18.88
N SER A 208 4.17 -4.38 19.26
CA SER A 208 5.36 -5.05 18.77
C SER A 208 5.50 -6.45 19.37
N VAL A 209 5.73 -7.45 18.50
CA VAL A 209 6.08 -8.81 18.91
C VAL A 209 7.60 -8.93 18.99
N TYR A 210 8.12 -9.30 20.18
CA TYR A 210 9.55 -9.46 20.42
C TYR A 210 9.99 -10.91 20.21
N GLN A 211 9.94 -11.37 18.93
CA GLN A 211 10.39 -12.68 18.54
C GLN A 211 11.25 -12.58 17.27
N LEU A 212 12.42 -13.24 17.25
CA LEU A 212 13.19 -13.40 16.03
C LEU A 212 12.60 -14.51 15.19
N VAL A 213 12.43 -14.22 13.92
CA VAL A 213 12.05 -15.20 12.90
C VAL A 213 13.14 -15.30 11.83
N PRO A 214 13.25 -16.42 11.12
CA PRO A 214 14.17 -16.57 10.00
C PRO A 214 13.94 -15.49 8.95
N TYR A 215 15.01 -15.15 8.20
CA TYR A 215 14.93 -14.22 7.09
C TYR A 215 13.77 -14.55 6.14
N ASN A 216 12.93 -13.55 5.87
CA ASN A 216 11.84 -13.68 4.92
C ASN A 216 12.08 -12.74 3.72
N PRO A 217 12.26 -13.26 2.50
CA PRO A 217 12.47 -12.43 1.30
C PRO A 217 11.28 -11.49 1.00
N ALA A 218 10.06 -11.81 1.47
CA ALA A 218 8.88 -10.98 1.30
C ALA A 218 8.98 -9.62 2.02
N TRP A 219 9.86 -9.45 3.01
CA TRP A 219 10.06 -8.18 3.69
C TRP A 219 10.43 -7.04 2.74
N ARG A 220 11.15 -7.37 1.67
CA ARG A 220 11.52 -6.38 0.64
C ARG A 220 10.29 -5.87 -0.13
N ASP A 221 9.40 -6.79 -0.49
CA ASP A 221 8.17 -6.43 -1.23
C ASP A 221 7.19 -5.69 -0.31
N ASP A 222 7.07 -6.12 0.95
CA ASP A 222 6.31 -5.42 1.98
C ASP A 222 6.82 -3.98 2.16
N ALA A 223 8.13 -3.81 2.33
CA ALA A 223 8.76 -2.50 2.46
C ALA A 223 8.51 -1.62 1.22
N ASN A 224 8.61 -2.17 0.01
CA ASN A 224 8.34 -1.44 -1.23
C ASN A 224 6.90 -0.89 -1.27
N ARG A 225 5.90 -1.67 -0.82
CA ARG A 225 4.51 -1.21 -0.72
C ARG A 225 4.35 -0.09 0.30
N ILE A 226 4.95 -0.27 1.49
CA ILE A 226 4.95 0.74 2.55
C ILE A 226 5.62 2.04 2.09
N VAL A 227 6.80 1.94 1.46
CA VAL A 227 7.54 3.11 0.92
C VAL A 227 6.68 3.89 -0.07
N LYS A 228 6.05 3.23 -1.03
CA LYS A 228 5.18 3.89 -2.02
C LYS A 228 3.97 4.57 -1.36
N ARG A 229 3.35 3.92 -0.38
CA ARG A 229 2.22 4.46 0.38
C ARG A 229 2.63 5.71 1.16
N ILE A 230 3.76 5.66 1.84
CA ILE A 230 4.32 6.78 2.59
C ILE A 230 4.70 7.93 1.64
N GLN A 231 5.37 7.66 0.52
CA GLN A 231 5.70 8.67 -0.49
C GLN A 231 4.44 9.38 -1.01
N THR A 232 3.37 8.62 -1.27
CA THR A 232 2.09 9.17 -1.70
C THR A 232 1.45 10.05 -0.61
N ALA A 233 1.48 9.63 0.64
CA ALA A 233 0.91 10.36 1.76
C ALA A 233 1.70 11.65 2.09
N CYS A 234 3.03 11.58 2.03
CA CYS A 234 3.91 12.69 2.41
C CYS A 234 4.12 13.71 1.28
N GLY A 235 3.94 13.30 0.02
CA GLY A 235 4.20 14.14 -1.15
C GLY A 235 5.63 14.69 -1.15
N SER A 236 5.80 15.96 -1.49
CA SER A 236 7.12 16.61 -1.58
C SER A 236 7.80 16.91 -0.23
N LYS A 237 7.11 16.71 0.90
CA LYS A 237 7.68 16.93 2.24
C LYS A 237 8.67 15.82 2.65
N ALA A 238 8.53 14.62 2.10
CA ALA A 238 9.52 13.55 2.25
C ALA A 238 10.62 13.72 1.20
N LEU A 239 11.83 14.09 1.63
CA LEU A 239 13.00 14.21 0.75
C LEU A 239 13.43 12.84 0.22
N ARG A 240 13.35 11.80 1.06
CA ARG A 240 13.52 10.38 0.68
C ARG A 240 12.80 9.47 1.66
N VAL A 241 12.52 8.26 1.23
CA VAL A 241 11.90 7.20 2.05
C VAL A 241 12.65 5.90 1.80
N ASP A 242 13.21 5.31 2.86
CA ASP A 242 14.10 4.16 2.78
C ASP A 242 13.62 2.99 3.65
N HIS A 243 13.80 1.77 3.15
CA HIS A 243 13.74 0.57 3.97
C HIS A 243 15.07 0.43 4.72
N ILE A 244 15.00 0.46 6.04
CA ILE A 244 16.16 0.41 6.95
C ILE A 244 16.07 -0.76 7.92
N GLY A 245 17.04 -0.86 8.79
CA GLY A 245 17.02 -1.82 9.90
C GLY A 245 17.20 -3.27 9.47
N SER A 246 16.82 -4.16 10.36
CA SER A 246 17.16 -5.59 10.26
C SER A 246 16.49 -6.32 9.10
N THR A 247 15.26 -5.94 8.73
CA THR A 247 14.52 -6.57 7.63
C THR A 247 15.02 -6.12 6.25
N ALA A 248 15.80 -5.02 6.19
CA ALA A 248 16.49 -4.56 5.00
C ALA A 248 17.82 -5.29 4.74
N VAL A 249 18.27 -6.12 5.69
CA VAL A 249 19.54 -6.87 5.58
C VAL A 249 19.28 -8.28 5.05
N GLY A 250 19.80 -8.58 3.85
CA GLY A 250 19.59 -9.88 3.20
C GLY A 250 20.15 -11.05 4.01
N GLY A 251 19.34 -12.10 4.18
CA GLY A 251 19.73 -13.35 4.86
C GLY A 251 19.89 -13.25 6.38
N MET A 252 19.37 -12.18 7.03
CA MET A 252 19.49 -11.99 8.46
C MET A 252 18.15 -12.21 9.18
N ASP A 253 18.15 -13.00 10.27
CA ASP A 253 16.99 -13.16 11.14
C ASP A 253 16.61 -11.82 11.78
N ALA A 254 15.32 -11.53 11.84
CA ALA A 254 14.82 -10.30 12.40
C ALA A 254 13.49 -10.50 13.17
N LYS A 255 13.05 -9.50 13.91
CA LYS A 255 11.64 -9.40 14.27
C LYS A 255 10.85 -9.12 12.99
N ASP A 256 9.66 -9.71 12.87
CA ASP A 256 8.80 -9.49 11.71
C ASP A 256 8.12 -8.11 11.76
N VAL A 257 8.94 -7.07 11.76
CA VAL A 257 8.54 -5.66 11.78
C VAL A 257 9.41 -4.93 10.76
N VAL A 258 8.80 -4.29 9.77
CA VAL A 258 9.50 -3.50 8.75
C VAL A 258 9.85 -2.13 9.31
N ASP A 259 11.13 -1.75 9.23
CA ASP A 259 11.57 -0.42 9.64
C ASP A 259 11.75 0.48 8.40
N ILE A 260 11.05 1.62 8.39
CA ILE A 260 11.13 2.63 7.32
C ILE A 260 11.68 3.92 7.89
N GLN A 261 12.51 4.62 7.14
CA GLN A 261 12.94 5.98 7.45
C GLN A 261 12.38 6.97 6.43
N ILE A 262 11.77 8.04 6.93
CA ILE A 262 11.45 9.25 6.15
C ILE A 262 12.49 10.31 6.51
N THR A 263 13.17 10.85 5.50
CA THR A 263 14.06 11.99 5.65
C THR A 263 13.31 13.28 5.31
N VAL A 264 13.37 14.27 6.19
CA VAL A 264 12.71 15.58 6.08
C VAL A 264 13.69 16.73 6.31
N GLU A 265 13.30 17.95 5.95
CA GLU A 265 14.13 19.16 6.15
C GLU A 265 14.24 19.58 7.62
N SER A 266 13.17 19.37 8.41
CA SER A 266 13.09 19.81 9.81
C SER A 266 12.12 18.97 10.63
N LEU A 267 12.16 19.11 11.96
CA LEU A 267 11.17 18.48 12.84
C LEU A 267 9.77 19.09 12.68
N ASP A 268 9.67 20.35 12.29
CA ASP A 268 8.38 20.99 11.98
C ASP A 268 7.76 20.34 10.74
N ALA A 269 8.56 20.10 9.69
CA ALA A 269 8.11 19.34 8.52
C ALA A 269 7.68 17.91 8.89
N ALA A 270 8.37 17.26 9.86
CA ALA A 270 7.95 15.96 10.39
C ALA A 270 6.59 16.04 11.12
N ASP A 271 6.35 17.10 11.88
CA ASP A 271 5.10 17.29 12.62
C ASP A 271 3.90 17.50 11.67
N GLU A 272 4.11 18.17 10.53
CA GLU A 272 3.10 18.34 9.48
C GLU A 272 2.72 17.03 8.78
N LEU A 273 3.53 15.98 8.88
CA LEU A 273 3.23 14.67 8.33
C LEU A 273 2.34 13.79 9.23
N ALA A 274 2.04 14.23 10.45
CA ALA A 274 1.30 13.42 11.43
C ALA A 274 -0.06 12.97 10.91
N GLU A 275 -0.88 13.88 10.36
CA GLU A 275 -2.20 13.59 9.81
C GLU A 275 -2.15 12.75 8.52
N PRO A 276 -1.35 13.14 7.51
CA PRO A 276 -1.22 12.32 6.30
C PRO A 276 -0.80 10.87 6.58
N LEU A 277 0.17 10.67 7.48
CA LEU A 277 0.64 9.33 7.85
C LEU A 277 -0.42 8.55 8.65
N ALA A 278 -1.10 9.18 9.59
CA ALA A 278 -2.17 8.54 10.35
C ALA A 278 -3.29 8.05 9.42
N ASN A 279 -3.68 8.85 8.43
CA ASN A 279 -4.68 8.49 7.43
C ASN A 279 -4.19 7.37 6.48
N ALA A 280 -2.88 7.29 6.24
CA ALA A 280 -2.26 6.20 5.49
C ALA A 280 -2.07 4.90 6.31
N GLY A 281 -2.49 4.89 7.58
CA GLY A 281 -2.39 3.72 8.46
C GLY A 281 -1.14 3.70 9.35
N TYR A 282 -0.48 4.85 9.53
CA TYR A 282 0.72 4.98 10.37
C TYR A 282 0.54 6.08 11.44
N PRO A 283 -0.23 5.83 12.51
CA PRO A 283 -0.39 6.77 13.62
C PRO A 283 0.93 7.05 14.34
N ARG A 284 1.02 8.23 14.95
CA ARG A 284 2.21 8.69 15.67
C ARG A 284 2.32 8.08 17.07
N VAL A 285 3.54 7.81 17.48
CA VAL A 285 3.89 7.45 18.86
C VAL A 285 4.38 8.72 19.58
N GLU A 286 3.48 9.41 20.26
CA GLU A 286 3.69 10.77 20.76
C GLU A 286 4.86 10.92 21.75
N HIS A 287 5.09 9.91 22.61
CA HIS A 287 6.10 9.95 23.64
C HIS A 287 7.54 9.66 23.14
N ILE A 288 7.72 9.26 21.88
CA ILE A 288 9.04 8.97 21.31
C ILE A 288 9.45 10.11 20.36
N THR A 289 10.26 11.03 20.86
CA THR A 289 10.66 12.25 20.17
C THR A 289 12.16 12.32 19.85
N THR A 290 12.94 11.36 20.30
CA THR A 290 14.39 11.29 20.07
C THR A 290 14.88 9.87 19.89
N ASP A 291 15.99 9.67 19.18
CA ASP A 291 16.79 8.44 19.23
C ASP A 291 17.72 8.48 20.46
N THR A 292 18.28 7.32 20.85
CA THR A 292 19.38 7.28 21.82
C THR A 292 20.60 7.98 21.26
N PRO A 293 21.15 9.03 21.92
CA PRO A 293 22.32 9.74 21.40
C PRO A 293 23.58 8.88 21.44
N HIS A 294 24.33 8.86 20.35
CA HIS A 294 25.66 8.25 20.26
C HIS A 294 26.78 9.30 20.12
N THR A 295 26.45 10.60 20.26
CA THR A 295 27.34 11.75 20.26
C THR A 295 27.06 12.61 21.48
N ASP A 296 27.96 13.58 21.78
CA ASP A 296 27.88 14.43 22.96
C ASP A 296 26.72 15.44 22.93
N ASP A 297 26.17 15.74 21.74
CA ASP A 297 25.03 16.66 21.60
C ASP A 297 23.70 15.88 21.37
N PRO A 298 22.90 15.73 22.41
CA PRO A 298 21.60 15.03 22.30
C PRO A 298 20.57 15.77 21.44
N ALA A 299 20.70 17.08 21.21
CA ALA A 299 19.78 17.86 20.41
C ALA A 299 19.78 17.43 18.93
N LEU A 300 20.87 16.85 18.45
CA LEU A 300 21.01 16.34 17.08
C LEU A 300 20.27 15.02 16.82
N TRP A 301 19.65 14.42 17.85
CA TRP A 301 19.00 13.09 17.76
C TRP A 301 17.48 13.15 17.78
N GLY A 302 16.93 14.35 17.61
CA GLY A 302 15.47 14.54 17.50
C GLY A 302 14.87 13.75 16.33
N LYS A 303 13.74 13.09 16.60
CA LYS A 303 12.96 12.35 15.57
C LYS A 303 11.48 12.41 15.85
N ARG A 304 10.70 11.85 14.92
CA ARG A 304 9.32 11.40 15.18
C ARG A 304 9.22 9.91 14.87
N LEU A 305 8.38 9.21 15.62
CA LEU A 305 8.11 7.80 15.39
C LEU A 305 6.61 7.62 15.10
N HIS A 306 6.36 6.89 14.04
CA HIS A 306 5.05 6.37 13.68
C HIS A 306 5.13 4.84 13.58
N CYS A 307 3.99 4.16 13.65
CA CYS A 307 3.96 2.71 13.50
C CYS A 307 2.67 2.26 12.80
N ALA A 308 2.71 1.06 12.23
CA ALA A 308 1.56 0.53 11.52
C ALA A 308 0.35 0.32 12.43
N ALA A 309 -0.83 0.70 11.93
CA ALA A 309 -2.14 0.34 12.47
C ALA A 309 -2.61 -1.04 11.98
N ASP A 310 -2.01 -1.56 10.91
CA ASP A 310 -2.37 -2.83 10.27
C ASP A 310 -1.82 -4.02 11.05
N PRO A 311 -2.69 -4.87 11.65
CA PRO A 311 -2.24 -6.06 12.37
C PRO A 311 -1.58 -7.11 11.48
N GLY A 312 -1.86 -7.09 10.18
CA GLY A 312 -1.28 -8.04 9.22
C GLY A 312 0.12 -7.66 8.74
N ARG A 313 0.59 -6.40 8.99
CA ARG A 313 1.95 -5.97 8.61
C ARG A 313 2.50 -4.92 9.56
N PRO A 314 3.07 -5.33 10.70
CA PRO A 314 3.73 -4.42 11.63
C PRO A 314 4.89 -3.67 10.97
N ALA A 315 4.97 -2.36 11.20
CA ALA A 315 6.07 -1.52 10.72
C ALA A 315 6.32 -0.36 11.68
N ASN A 316 7.59 0.08 11.75
CA ASN A 316 7.98 1.33 12.38
C ASN A 316 8.38 2.33 11.29
N VAL A 317 7.95 3.56 11.41
CA VAL A 317 8.27 4.64 10.49
C VAL A 317 8.97 5.75 11.27
N HIS A 318 10.27 5.83 11.10
CA HIS A 318 11.12 6.81 11.73
C HIS A 318 11.24 8.04 10.86
N ILE A 319 10.90 9.22 11.38
CA ILE A 319 11.09 10.49 10.65
C ILE A 319 12.27 11.21 11.26
N ARG A 320 13.29 11.50 10.45
CA ARG A 320 14.54 12.12 10.85
C ARG A 320 14.91 13.26 9.92
N VAL A 321 15.61 14.25 10.48
CA VAL A 321 16.04 15.42 9.72
C VAL A 321 17.30 15.08 8.92
N ASP A 322 17.32 15.55 7.68
CA ASP A 322 18.42 15.33 6.73
C ASP A 322 19.77 15.83 7.29
N GLY A 323 20.80 15.05 7.04
CA GLY A 323 22.17 15.36 7.47
C GLY A 323 22.44 15.18 8.97
N LEU A 324 21.43 14.92 9.82
CA LEU A 324 21.66 14.69 11.24
C LEU A 324 22.15 13.26 11.53
N PRO A 325 22.89 13.06 12.66
CA PRO A 325 23.52 11.78 12.99
C PRO A 325 22.57 10.57 12.98
N GLY A 326 21.35 10.73 13.51
CA GLY A 326 20.35 9.64 13.55
C GLY A 326 19.89 9.22 12.15
N GLN A 327 19.69 10.19 11.25
CA GLN A 327 19.30 9.94 9.86
C GLN A 327 20.41 9.21 9.10
N GLN A 328 21.61 9.70 9.19
CA GLN A 328 22.77 9.12 8.50
C GLN A 328 23.13 7.73 9.04
N PHE A 329 23.10 7.57 10.37
CA PHE A 329 23.44 6.29 10.98
C PHE A 329 22.45 5.18 10.62
N ALA A 330 21.18 5.46 10.51
CA ALA A 330 20.20 4.45 10.12
C ALA A 330 20.46 3.87 8.72
N LEU A 331 20.87 4.71 7.77
CA LEU A 331 21.28 4.29 6.41
C LEU A 331 22.60 3.54 6.44
N LEU A 332 23.62 4.14 7.07
CA LEU A 332 24.95 3.57 7.24
C LEU A 332 24.90 2.18 7.88
N PHE A 333 24.09 2.03 8.93
CA PHE A 333 23.96 0.78 9.68
C PHE A 333 23.43 -0.36 8.79
N THR A 334 22.42 -0.08 7.98
CA THR A 334 21.85 -1.06 7.04
C THR A 334 22.89 -1.49 6.00
N ASP A 335 23.61 -0.54 5.39
CA ASP A 335 24.61 -0.83 4.37
C ASP A 335 25.85 -1.52 4.96
N TRP A 336 26.28 -1.09 6.15
CA TRP A 336 27.39 -1.72 6.88
C TRP A 336 27.10 -3.19 7.21
N LEU A 337 25.87 -3.51 7.67
CA LEU A 337 25.47 -4.90 7.91
C LEU A 337 25.39 -5.71 6.62
N ASN A 338 24.89 -5.12 5.51
CA ASN A 338 24.86 -5.79 4.21
C ASN A 338 26.27 -6.13 3.70
N ALA A 339 27.23 -5.24 3.91
CA ALA A 339 28.61 -5.42 3.47
C ALA A 339 29.44 -6.34 4.37
N ASN A 340 29.03 -6.57 5.63
CA ASN A 340 29.87 -7.25 6.65
C ASN A 340 29.16 -8.42 7.33
N PRO A 341 29.23 -9.66 6.75
CA PRO A 341 28.56 -10.84 7.31
C PRO A 341 28.91 -11.16 8.77
N GLY A 342 30.19 -10.99 9.17
CA GLY A 342 30.64 -11.23 10.56
C GLY A 342 29.97 -10.29 11.56
N VAL A 343 29.71 -9.04 11.16
CA VAL A 343 29.00 -8.06 12.00
C VAL A 343 27.53 -8.47 12.18
N ARG A 344 26.90 -9.03 11.13
CA ARG A 344 25.51 -9.56 11.23
C ARG A 344 25.39 -10.62 12.32
N GLU A 345 26.34 -11.56 12.38
CA GLU A 345 26.35 -12.60 13.42
C GLU A 345 26.51 -12.02 14.82
N ASP A 346 27.40 -11.03 14.99
CA ASP A 346 27.58 -10.36 16.28
C ASP A 346 26.31 -9.60 16.70
N TYR A 347 25.65 -8.93 15.75
CA TYR A 347 24.39 -8.27 16.01
C TYR A 347 23.27 -9.26 16.36
N LEU A 348 23.20 -10.41 15.70
CA LEU A 348 22.26 -11.47 16.03
C LEU A 348 22.47 -12.03 17.44
N LYS A 349 23.74 -12.17 17.90
CA LYS A 349 24.04 -12.57 19.28
C LYS A 349 23.52 -11.51 20.29
N ALA A 350 23.76 -10.21 20.01
CA ALA A 350 23.25 -9.12 20.84
C ALA A 350 21.72 -9.09 20.88
N LYS A 351 21.06 -9.32 19.76
CA LYS A 351 19.58 -9.44 19.70
C LYS A 351 19.05 -10.59 20.53
N ARG A 352 19.67 -11.79 20.41
CA ARG A 352 19.26 -12.98 21.16
C ARG A 352 19.44 -12.77 22.67
N HIS A 353 20.54 -12.14 23.08
CA HIS A 353 20.75 -11.77 24.47
C HIS A 353 19.67 -10.76 24.95
N ALA A 354 19.40 -9.70 24.17
CA ALA A 354 18.41 -8.71 24.53
C ALA A 354 16.98 -9.29 24.69
N LEU A 355 16.66 -10.37 23.99
CA LEU A 355 15.36 -11.07 24.16
C LEU A 355 15.21 -11.77 25.52
N THR A 356 16.28 -12.01 26.25
CA THR A 356 16.26 -12.57 27.61
C THR A 356 16.16 -11.51 28.70
N GLU A 357 16.26 -10.23 28.32
CA GLU A 357 16.24 -9.08 29.22
C GLU A 357 14.83 -8.43 29.28
N PRO A 358 14.45 -7.82 30.40
CA PRO A 358 13.16 -7.18 30.55
C PRO A 358 12.91 -6.01 29.58
N HIS A 359 14.00 -5.29 29.22
CA HIS A 359 13.96 -4.08 28.38
C HIS A 359 14.77 -4.29 27.10
N TYR A 360 14.17 -4.93 26.11
CA TYR A 360 14.82 -5.32 24.85
C TYR A 360 15.60 -4.20 24.14
N ALA A 361 15.05 -2.99 24.10
CA ALA A 361 15.69 -1.86 23.41
C ALA A 361 16.96 -1.42 24.16
N GLU A 362 16.86 -1.23 25.48
CA GLU A 362 17.96 -0.81 26.33
C GLU A 362 19.09 -1.84 26.40
N ALA A 363 18.76 -3.13 26.42
CA ALA A 363 19.74 -4.21 26.45
C ALA A 363 20.66 -4.27 25.20
N LYS A 364 20.25 -3.65 24.09
CA LYS A 364 21.07 -3.56 22.87
C LYS A 364 21.97 -2.33 22.83
N GLU A 365 21.71 -1.30 23.63
CA GLU A 365 22.43 -0.01 23.57
C GLU A 365 23.95 -0.13 23.69
N PRO A 366 24.51 -0.96 24.61
CA PRO A 366 25.96 -1.12 24.68
C PRO A 366 26.59 -1.61 23.37
N TRP A 367 25.89 -2.49 22.66
CA TRP A 367 26.35 -2.97 21.35
C TRP A 367 26.22 -1.87 20.28
N PHE A 368 25.14 -1.07 20.30
CA PHE A 368 24.95 0.04 19.36
C PHE A 368 25.97 1.16 19.52
N LEU A 369 26.42 1.48 20.73
CA LEU A 369 27.49 2.45 20.98
C LEU A 369 28.80 2.04 20.31
N ASP A 370 29.18 0.76 20.38
CA ASP A 370 30.35 0.21 19.66
C ASP A 370 30.11 0.16 18.17
N ALA A 371 28.94 -0.30 17.75
CA ALA A 371 28.54 -0.40 16.35
C ALA A 371 28.58 0.96 15.63
N TYR A 372 28.14 2.04 16.29
CA TYR A 372 28.21 3.40 15.75
C TYR A 372 29.64 3.77 15.34
N ARG A 373 30.60 3.59 16.23
CA ARG A 373 32.01 3.91 15.97
C ARG A 373 32.59 3.04 14.85
N ARG A 374 32.28 1.74 14.84
CA ARG A 374 32.75 0.78 13.83
C ARG A 374 32.18 1.06 12.46
N ALA A 375 30.89 1.39 12.39
CA ALA A 375 30.22 1.72 11.14
C ALA A 375 30.78 2.99 10.51
N TRP A 376 31.00 4.06 11.29
CA TRP A 376 31.61 5.27 10.77
C TRP A 376 33.06 5.06 10.32
N LYS A 377 33.87 4.27 11.06
CA LYS A 377 35.19 3.87 10.60
C LYS A 377 35.18 3.12 9.28
N TRP A 378 34.19 2.26 9.10
CA TRP A 378 33.99 1.57 7.83
C TRP A 378 33.58 2.55 6.71
N ALA A 379 32.67 3.48 6.98
CA ALA A 379 32.29 4.53 6.05
C ALA A 379 33.47 5.35 5.55
N ASP A 380 34.35 5.80 6.48
CA ASP A 380 35.56 6.54 6.15
C ASP A 380 36.54 5.75 5.26
N THR A 381 36.66 4.43 5.53
CA THR A 381 37.57 3.55 4.80
C THR A 381 37.06 3.20 3.40
N THR A 382 35.74 3.11 3.23
CA THR A 382 35.12 2.71 1.95
C THR A 382 34.66 3.90 1.11
N GLY A 383 34.66 5.11 1.66
CA GLY A 383 34.12 6.30 1.01
C GLY A 383 32.61 6.33 0.95
N TRP A 384 31.93 5.59 1.85
CA TRP A 384 30.47 5.53 1.90
C TRP A 384 29.86 6.94 2.09
N ARG A 385 28.75 7.18 1.42
CA ARG A 385 27.91 8.38 1.57
C ARG A 385 26.44 7.97 1.67
N PRO A 386 25.58 8.71 2.43
CA PRO A 386 24.15 8.43 2.61
C PRO A 386 23.32 8.62 1.36
#